data_e1d5b44d40a6a0afa1aa2eef25c989d1
#
_entry.id   e1d5b44d40a6a0afa1aa2eef25c989d1
#
_cell.length_a   1.000
_cell.length_b   1.000
_cell.length_c   1.000
_cell.angle_alpha   90.00
_cell.angle_beta   90.00
_cell.angle_gamma   90.00
#
_symmetry.space_group_name_H-M   'P 1'
#
loop_
_entity.id
_entity.type
_entity.pdbx_description
1 polymer ?
#
loop_
_entity_poly.entity_id
_entity_poly.type
_entity_poly.pdbx_seq_one_letter_code
_entity_poly.pdbx_strand_id
1 'polypeptide(L)'
;MKDRHRILLAPLVPFLLLSCQSAPPAAAPQSAPAATAEKPRKVILISLDGASAQTLHQLHKDGALTAGGFERFFRDGQVADRMLPVNPTITAVNHISLVTGYPPAQTGIVSNTFHPAGAPFLDTVSGFAAPIETETLWESVSRQGKKVGVLGWPGADAKGSRRTADWGILWQSDPEREPALVTLKRSDWSPMPAGAATEGLVTHAPLLRSRAIIGKEGQTGREFEFLAVDRTDDGKVNYDAILPLTAGDRVFIQPGQWAHLPCQVPRRDQIIRSTFCWVKVLSLDPDLGTAQIYFNGQYGNSAYPRTFEMTLGEEGLQWTGQADDHNLGEGWKGHPGIDLTTWTEQTERFTTYLGAALRLAAGRSDWDLILGYMPAIDDAGHELLLTDPAQPGFTTERRDALAAARLKVWQSVDRELNSFLATVDLKTTAVVIVSDHGMAPVHTKIDPNVLLRDKSLLTAGPDFKPAAGTRAYTTTSGGVAEVYVDPAAPDRDRLIADLKTYFSAWSEAGKHPIAQALTRHEGAPLGLDHPNSGDLILFAADGYTFGSGGLKAGHALMPTEVYGMHGYVNTDLRMASIYMAVGAGVKPGKPGANGVVRNVDVAGQVSAWLGLEKPRAKPE
;
A
#
# COMPACT_ATOMS: atom_id res chain seq x y z
N MET A 1 -33.46 -76.72 41.33
CA MET A 1 -33.30 -78.15 41.23
C MET A 1 -31.84 -78.48 41.16
N LYS A 2 -31.35 -79.03 42.23
CA LYS A 2 -30.31 -80.11 42.40
C LYS A 2 -28.94 -79.80 41.81
N ASP A 3 -27.99 -79.52 42.72
CA ASP A 3 -27.12 -80.48 43.44
C ASP A 3 -26.04 -81.09 42.53
N ARG A 4 -24.76 -81.03 42.82
CA ARG A 4 -24.06 -81.68 43.90
C ARG A 4 -22.55 -81.33 43.89
N HIS A 5 -22.05 -81.28 45.14
CA HIS A 5 -20.66 -81.38 45.61
C HIS A 5 -19.80 -82.42 44.92
N ARG A 6 -18.49 -82.14 44.85
CA ARG A 6 -17.48 -83.12 45.39
C ARG A 6 -16.15 -82.42 45.71
N ILE A 7 -15.76 -82.63 46.94
CA ILE A 7 -14.48 -82.39 47.60
C ILE A 7 -13.49 -83.46 47.15
N LEU A 8 -12.20 -83.13 46.95
CA LEU A 8 -11.09 -84.05 47.21
C LEU A 8 -9.75 -83.27 47.31
N LEU A 9 -9.27 -83.23 48.55
CA LEU A 9 -7.94 -83.47 49.16
C LEU A 9 -6.67 -83.10 48.38
N ALA A 10 -5.87 -82.29 49.08
CA ALA A 10 -4.47 -81.95 48.86
C ALA A 10 -3.48 -83.08 48.99
N PRO A 11 -2.22 -82.93 48.54
CA PRO A 11 -1.13 -83.07 49.47
C PRO A 11 -0.15 -81.91 49.53
N LEU A 12 0.39 -81.68 50.68
CA LEU A 12 1.48 -80.81 51.08
C LEU A 12 2.80 -81.17 50.36
N VAL A 13 3.52 -80.12 49.90
CA VAL A 13 4.96 -80.14 49.60
C VAL A 13 5.58 -78.78 50.03
N PRO A 14 6.85 -78.81 50.53
CA PRO A 14 7.32 -77.80 51.49
C PRO A 14 7.81 -76.49 50.91
N PHE A 15 7.74 -75.45 51.73
CA PHE A 15 8.26 -74.10 51.52
C PHE A 15 9.79 -74.11 51.32
N LEU A 16 10.25 -73.61 50.17
CA LEU A 16 11.58 -73.04 49.97
C LEU A 16 11.44 -71.56 49.91
N LEU A 17 11.95 -70.83 50.90
CA LEU A 17 12.07 -69.38 50.93
C LEU A 17 13.16 -68.96 49.95
N LEU A 18 12.77 -68.47 48.77
CA LEU A 18 13.62 -67.67 47.93
C LEU A 18 13.35 -66.20 48.22
N SER A 19 14.36 -65.49 48.72
CA SER A 19 14.37 -64.05 48.88
C SER A 19 14.35 -63.34 47.48
N CYS A 20 13.23 -62.81 47.10
CA CYS A 20 13.16 -61.88 45.95
C CYS A 20 13.77 -60.53 46.34
N GLN A 21 14.99 -60.25 45.88
CA GLN A 21 15.49 -58.90 45.80
C GLN A 21 14.67 -58.18 44.74
N SER A 22 13.92 -57.15 45.16
CA SER A 22 13.21 -56.23 44.26
C SER A 22 14.22 -55.45 43.46
N ALA A 23 14.17 -55.56 42.11
CA ALA A 23 14.88 -54.69 41.19
C ALA A 23 14.36 -53.23 41.31
N PRO A 24 15.22 -52.20 41.22
CA PRO A 24 14.78 -50.85 41.26
C PRO A 24 13.86 -50.56 40.06
N PRO A 25 12.83 -49.66 40.18
CA PRO A 25 11.95 -49.28 39.07
C PRO A 25 12.77 -48.70 37.94
N ALA A 26 12.52 -49.16 36.71
CA ALA A 26 13.10 -48.60 35.51
C ALA A 26 12.80 -47.09 35.47
N ALA A 27 13.85 -46.27 35.35
CA ALA A 27 13.71 -44.83 35.17
C ALA A 27 12.81 -44.55 33.95
N ALA A 28 11.76 -43.76 34.14
CA ALA A 28 10.93 -43.26 33.05
C ALA A 28 11.83 -42.59 32.02
N PRO A 29 11.57 -42.76 30.71
CA PRO A 29 12.36 -42.07 29.68
C PRO A 29 12.28 -40.57 29.95
N GLN A 30 13.43 -39.96 30.27
CA GLN A 30 13.55 -38.51 30.32
C GLN A 30 13.12 -38.01 28.95
N SER A 31 12.01 -37.24 28.89
CA SER A 31 11.65 -36.49 27.72
C SER A 31 12.85 -35.65 27.33
N ALA A 32 13.35 -35.85 26.10
CA ALA A 32 14.38 -34.98 25.53
C ALA A 32 13.97 -33.50 25.74
N PRO A 33 14.88 -32.64 26.17
CA PRO A 33 14.54 -31.23 26.33
C PRO A 33 13.96 -30.74 24.99
N ALA A 34 12.76 -30.17 25.06
CA ALA A 34 12.14 -29.54 23.89
C ALA A 34 13.19 -28.60 23.29
N ALA A 35 13.56 -28.85 22.03
CA ALA A 35 14.52 -28.02 21.33
C ALA A 35 14.02 -26.56 21.47
N THR A 36 14.78 -25.75 22.20
CA THR A 36 14.52 -24.31 22.31
C THR A 36 14.59 -23.80 20.88
N ALA A 37 13.45 -23.37 20.33
CA ALA A 37 13.40 -22.78 19.01
C ALA A 37 14.45 -21.67 18.96
N GLU A 38 15.43 -21.82 18.09
CA GLU A 38 16.52 -20.87 17.95
C GLU A 38 15.91 -19.52 17.58
N LYS A 39 16.21 -18.45 18.33
CA LYS A 39 15.66 -17.12 18.03
C LYS A 39 16.11 -16.71 16.64
N PRO A 40 15.24 -16.20 15.78
CA PRO A 40 15.62 -15.77 14.45
C PRO A 40 16.69 -14.67 14.56
N ARG A 41 17.68 -14.73 13.69
CA ARG A 41 18.74 -13.73 13.63
C ARG A 41 18.33 -12.54 12.80
N LYS A 42 17.39 -12.72 11.87
CA LYS A 42 16.94 -11.72 10.89
C LYS A 42 15.42 -11.73 10.79
N VAL A 43 14.84 -10.55 10.52
CA VAL A 43 13.40 -10.42 10.31
C VAL A 43 13.15 -9.57 9.05
N ILE A 44 12.21 -9.98 8.22
CA ILE A 44 11.68 -9.19 7.12
C ILE A 44 10.19 -8.96 7.40
N LEU A 45 9.78 -7.72 7.53
CA LEU A 45 8.39 -7.29 7.70
C LEU A 45 7.93 -6.59 6.43
N ILE A 46 6.90 -7.12 5.77
CA ILE A 46 6.35 -6.58 4.53
C ILE A 46 4.90 -6.18 4.80
N SER A 47 4.56 -4.94 4.47
CA SER A 47 3.18 -4.47 4.46
C SER A 47 2.61 -4.57 3.04
N LEU A 48 1.46 -5.23 2.91
CA LEU A 48 0.61 -5.23 1.73
C LEU A 48 -0.54 -4.26 2.01
N ASP A 49 -0.42 -3.02 1.56
CA ASP A 49 -1.39 -1.96 1.83
C ASP A 49 -2.80 -2.37 1.41
N GLY A 50 -3.79 -2.03 2.21
CA GLY A 50 -5.20 -2.29 1.92
C GLY A 50 -5.62 -3.76 1.88
N ALA A 51 -4.73 -4.70 2.21
CA ALA A 51 -5.02 -6.13 2.14
C ALA A 51 -5.98 -6.57 3.26
N SER A 52 -7.24 -6.77 2.92
CA SER A 52 -8.28 -7.22 3.85
C SER A 52 -8.12 -8.70 4.20
N ALA A 53 -8.21 -9.02 5.50
CA ALA A 53 -8.21 -10.40 5.99
C ALA A 53 -9.36 -11.21 5.39
N GLN A 54 -10.55 -10.63 5.27
CA GLN A 54 -11.71 -11.29 4.67
C GLN A 54 -11.44 -11.70 3.22
N THR A 55 -10.86 -10.78 2.42
CA THR A 55 -10.53 -11.06 1.01
C THR A 55 -9.47 -12.14 0.90
N LEU A 56 -8.38 -12.06 1.68
CA LEU A 56 -7.31 -13.07 1.66
C LEU A 56 -7.84 -14.47 1.98
N HIS A 57 -8.60 -14.61 3.07
CA HIS A 57 -9.17 -15.90 3.46
C HIS A 57 -10.16 -16.45 2.42
N GLN A 58 -10.94 -15.58 1.77
CA GLN A 58 -11.84 -16.01 0.70
C GLN A 58 -11.05 -16.49 -0.52
N LEU A 59 -10.05 -15.73 -1.00
CA LEU A 59 -9.22 -16.11 -2.14
C LEU A 59 -8.44 -17.41 -1.88
N HIS A 60 -7.94 -17.61 -0.65
CA HIS A 60 -7.29 -18.86 -0.27
C HIS A 60 -8.28 -20.04 -0.30
N LYS A 61 -9.46 -19.88 0.29
CA LYS A 61 -10.53 -20.89 0.30
C LYS A 61 -10.96 -21.29 -1.11
N ASP A 62 -11.05 -20.32 -2.01
CA ASP A 62 -11.46 -20.54 -3.41
C ASP A 62 -10.31 -21.11 -4.28
N GLY A 63 -9.10 -21.27 -3.74
CA GLY A 63 -7.92 -21.71 -4.48
C GLY A 63 -7.49 -20.73 -5.58
N ALA A 64 -7.80 -19.44 -5.43
CA ALA A 64 -7.55 -18.41 -6.44
C ALA A 64 -6.10 -17.91 -6.46
N LEU A 65 -5.33 -18.15 -5.38
CA LEU A 65 -3.91 -17.78 -5.24
C LEU A 65 -3.04 -19.01 -5.51
N THR A 66 -2.62 -19.18 -6.76
CA THR A 66 -2.02 -20.43 -7.26
C THR A 66 -0.50 -20.43 -7.35
N ALA A 67 0.15 -19.27 -7.15
CA ALA A 67 1.60 -19.17 -7.25
C ALA A 67 2.34 -19.72 -6.01
N GLY A 68 1.66 -19.80 -4.86
CA GLY A 68 2.17 -20.44 -3.65
C GLY A 68 2.86 -19.51 -2.66
N GLY A 69 2.89 -18.20 -2.93
CA GLY A 69 3.47 -17.21 -2.02
C GLY A 69 2.69 -17.13 -0.71
N PHE A 70 1.37 -16.90 -0.79
CA PHE A 70 0.50 -16.91 0.38
C PHE A 70 0.34 -18.32 0.97
N GLU A 71 0.22 -19.36 0.12
CA GLU A 71 0.06 -20.75 0.54
C GLU A 71 1.18 -21.19 1.48
N ARG A 72 2.40 -20.67 1.30
CA ARG A 72 3.54 -20.97 2.18
C ARG A 72 3.26 -20.60 3.64
N PHE A 73 2.57 -19.48 3.88
CA PHE A 73 2.21 -19.06 5.23
C PHE A 73 1.08 -19.91 5.82
N PHE A 74 0.08 -20.25 5.03
CA PHE A 74 -1.02 -21.11 5.47
C PHE A 74 -0.54 -22.51 5.84
N ARG A 75 0.39 -23.06 5.06
CA ARG A 75 0.89 -24.43 5.26
C ARG A 75 1.93 -24.53 6.36
N ASP A 76 2.93 -23.65 6.37
CA ASP A 76 4.16 -23.79 7.15
C ASP A 76 4.29 -22.73 8.26
N GLY A 77 3.39 -21.77 8.33
CA GLY A 77 3.51 -20.59 9.18
C GLY A 77 2.34 -20.32 10.10
N GLN A 78 2.18 -19.07 10.45
CA GLN A 78 1.07 -18.52 11.22
C GLN A 78 0.23 -17.64 10.32
N VAL A 79 -1.10 -17.78 10.40
CA VAL A 79 -2.07 -16.91 9.75
C VAL A 79 -3.13 -16.54 10.77
N ALA A 80 -3.29 -15.24 11.05
CA ALA A 80 -4.36 -14.74 11.91
C ALA A 80 -5.70 -14.80 11.18
N ASP A 81 -6.79 -14.99 11.92
CA ASP A 81 -8.13 -14.80 11.37
C ASP A 81 -8.33 -13.35 10.93
N ARG A 82 -7.72 -12.42 11.67
CA ARG A 82 -7.59 -11.00 11.32
C ARG A 82 -6.54 -10.30 12.19
N MET A 83 -6.00 -9.22 11.70
CA MET A 83 -5.33 -8.21 12.52
C MET A 83 -6.27 -7.01 12.71
N LEU A 84 -6.31 -6.49 13.94
CA LEU A 84 -7.09 -5.31 14.29
C LEU A 84 -6.23 -4.06 14.12
N PRO A 85 -6.50 -3.20 13.12
CA PRO A 85 -5.80 -1.93 12.95
C PRO A 85 -6.11 -0.95 14.09
N VAL A 86 -5.34 0.12 14.22
CA VAL A 86 -5.70 1.25 15.09
C VAL A 86 -6.67 2.18 14.37
N ASN A 87 -7.37 3.04 15.12
CA ASN A 87 -8.21 4.09 14.55
C ASN A 87 -7.42 5.39 14.33
N PRO A 88 -7.77 6.15 13.28
CA PRO A 88 -8.57 5.73 12.15
C PRO A 88 -7.78 4.74 11.27
N THR A 89 -8.51 3.92 10.50
CA THR A 89 -7.89 2.87 9.67
C THR A 89 -7.34 3.44 8.36
N ILE A 90 -6.30 4.26 8.47
CA ILE A 90 -5.64 4.96 7.37
C ILE A 90 -4.13 4.72 7.37
N THR A 91 -3.52 4.87 6.22
CA THR A 91 -2.16 4.45 5.89
C THR A 91 -1.09 4.99 6.84
N ALA A 92 -0.97 6.34 7.00
CA ALA A 92 0.08 6.92 7.84
C ALA A 92 -0.03 6.46 9.29
N VAL A 93 -1.24 6.47 9.84
CA VAL A 93 -1.53 6.12 11.24
C VAL A 93 -1.16 4.67 11.52
N ASN A 94 -1.61 3.75 10.66
CA ASN A 94 -1.44 2.33 10.89
C ASN A 94 -0.01 1.85 10.61
N HIS A 95 0.67 2.39 9.58
CA HIS A 95 2.08 2.05 9.32
C HIS A 95 3.02 2.54 10.42
N ILE A 96 2.76 3.73 10.98
CA ILE A 96 3.53 4.22 12.12
C ILE A 96 3.23 3.40 13.38
N SER A 97 1.96 3.03 13.62
CA SER A 97 1.61 2.16 14.75
C SER A 97 2.22 0.75 14.64
N LEU A 98 2.31 0.18 13.44
CA LEU A 98 2.98 -1.09 13.15
C LEU A 98 4.46 -1.09 13.54
N VAL A 99 5.17 0.01 13.32
CA VAL A 99 6.62 0.09 13.57
C VAL A 99 6.99 0.72 14.91
N THR A 100 6.04 1.29 15.63
CA THR A 100 6.26 1.84 16.96
C THR A 100 5.71 0.94 18.07
N GLY A 101 4.59 0.26 17.79
CA GLY A 101 3.82 -0.48 18.80
C GLY A 101 2.92 0.41 19.66
N TYR A 102 2.62 1.63 19.19
CA TYR A 102 1.81 2.61 19.93
C TYR A 102 0.66 3.16 19.07
N PRO A 103 -0.50 3.48 19.68
CA PRO A 103 -1.63 4.10 18.98
C PRO A 103 -1.38 5.58 18.68
N PRO A 104 -2.22 6.23 17.86
CA PRO A 104 -2.11 7.65 17.48
C PRO A 104 -2.00 8.60 18.65
N ALA A 105 -2.71 8.34 19.76
CA ALA A 105 -2.64 9.13 21.00
C ALA A 105 -1.23 9.21 21.61
N GLN A 106 -0.30 8.36 21.19
CA GLN A 106 1.09 8.34 21.67
C GLN A 106 2.09 8.65 20.56
N THR A 107 1.79 8.32 19.31
CA THR A 107 2.70 8.57 18.18
C THR A 107 2.62 10.01 17.67
N GLY A 108 1.51 10.71 17.93
CA GLY A 108 1.22 12.04 17.39
C GLY A 108 0.81 12.05 15.92
N ILE A 109 0.80 10.89 15.27
CA ILE A 109 0.35 10.74 13.87
C ILE A 109 -1.12 10.34 13.89
N VAL A 110 -2.00 11.30 13.67
CA VAL A 110 -3.45 11.13 13.87
C VAL A 110 -4.23 11.00 12.57
N SER A 111 -3.64 11.43 11.43
CA SER A 111 -4.26 11.36 10.11
C SER A 111 -3.20 11.37 9.02
N ASN A 112 -3.58 11.08 7.74
CA ASN A 112 -2.69 11.27 6.59
C ASN A 112 -2.33 12.75 6.37
N THR A 113 -3.25 13.65 6.74
CA THR A 113 -3.02 15.10 6.78
C THR A 113 -3.75 15.68 7.99
N PHE A 114 -3.07 16.45 8.82
CA PHE A 114 -3.65 17.02 10.02
C PHE A 114 -3.04 18.38 10.37
N HIS A 115 -3.71 19.15 11.25
CA HIS A 115 -3.19 20.37 11.83
C HIS A 115 -2.29 20.03 13.03
N PRO A 116 -1.00 20.39 13.03
CA PRO A 116 -0.13 20.13 14.17
C PRO A 116 -0.43 21.11 15.32
N ALA A 117 -0.51 20.60 16.53
CA ALA A 117 -0.79 21.39 17.70
C ALA A 117 0.21 22.55 17.88
N GLY A 118 -0.30 23.75 18.10
CA GLY A 118 0.50 24.96 18.28
C GLY A 118 1.01 25.62 17.00
N ALA A 119 0.73 25.05 15.82
CA ALA A 119 1.00 25.71 14.55
C ALA A 119 -0.04 26.81 14.25
N PRO A 120 0.22 27.71 13.27
CA PRO A 120 -0.81 28.62 12.76
C PRO A 120 -2.05 27.86 12.31
N PHE A 121 -3.24 28.37 12.65
CA PHE A 121 -4.51 27.63 12.61
C PHE A 121 -4.84 26.91 11.29
N LEU A 122 -4.44 27.48 10.16
CA LEU A 122 -4.72 26.88 8.83
C LEU A 122 -3.57 26.00 8.29
N ASP A 123 -2.47 25.89 9.04
CA ASP A 123 -1.34 25.07 8.62
C ASP A 123 -1.68 23.59 8.82
N THR A 124 -1.30 22.78 7.83
CA THR A 124 -1.42 21.33 7.88
C THR A 124 -0.09 20.66 7.55
N VAL A 125 0.10 19.45 8.06
CA VAL A 125 1.27 18.62 7.76
C VAL A 125 0.83 17.24 7.27
N SER A 126 1.70 16.63 6.48
CA SER A 126 1.54 15.23 6.07
C SER A 126 1.90 14.31 7.24
N GLY A 127 1.04 13.37 7.58
CA GLY A 127 1.30 12.32 8.58
C GLY A 127 2.50 11.43 8.20
N PHE A 128 2.81 11.35 6.91
CA PHE A 128 3.98 10.64 6.42
C PHE A 128 5.30 11.38 6.67
N ALA A 129 5.27 12.65 7.04
CA ALA A 129 6.44 13.49 7.29
C ALA A 129 6.46 14.21 8.65
N ALA A 130 5.35 14.24 9.38
CA ALA A 130 5.26 14.87 10.69
C ALA A 130 6.15 14.16 11.74
N PRO A 131 6.63 14.86 12.77
CA PRO A 131 7.41 14.22 13.84
C PRO A 131 6.66 13.05 14.48
N ILE A 132 7.36 11.93 14.69
CA ILE A 132 6.84 10.76 15.41
C ILE A 132 7.27 10.91 16.87
N GLU A 133 6.32 10.86 17.80
CA GLU A 133 6.58 11.11 19.21
C GLU A 133 7.08 9.89 19.99
N THR A 134 7.13 8.72 19.37
CA THR A 134 7.65 7.46 19.92
C THR A 134 8.83 6.96 19.10
N GLU A 135 9.58 6.00 19.63
CA GLU A 135 10.67 5.34 18.90
C GLU A 135 10.09 4.38 17.86
N THR A 136 10.68 4.36 16.67
CA THR A 136 10.32 3.43 15.59
C THR A 136 11.19 2.17 15.63
N LEU A 137 10.80 1.11 14.92
CA LEU A 137 11.62 -0.10 14.77
C LEU A 137 13.01 0.20 14.19
N TRP A 138 13.10 1.06 13.17
CA TRP A 138 14.42 1.39 12.59
C TRP A 138 15.32 2.15 13.55
N GLU A 139 14.79 2.98 14.42
CA GLU A 139 15.56 3.65 15.46
C GLU A 139 15.93 2.67 16.58
N SER A 140 14.97 1.89 17.07
CA SER A 140 15.16 0.93 18.17
C SER A 140 16.20 -0.13 17.82
N VAL A 141 16.12 -0.68 16.61
CA VAL A 141 17.04 -1.70 16.10
C VAL A 141 18.45 -1.12 15.93
N SER A 142 18.57 0.07 15.32
CA SER A 142 19.86 0.78 15.17
C SER A 142 20.48 1.16 16.50
N ARG A 143 19.67 1.65 17.47
CA ARG A 143 20.13 1.97 18.84
C ARG A 143 20.74 0.75 19.53
N GLN A 144 20.27 -0.44 19.22
CA GLN A 144 20.76 -1.71 19.77
C GLN A 144 21.86 -2.36 18.92
N GLY A 145 22.48 -1.59 18.01
CA GLY A 145 23.68 -1.98 17.25
C GLY A 145 23.41 -2.89 16.06
N LYS A 146 22.15 -2.99 15.60
CA LYS A 146 21.75 -3.79 14.45
C LYS A 146 21.42 -2.92 13.26
N LYS A 147 21.35 -3.52 12.06
CA LYS A 147 21.19 -2.85 10.77
C LYS A 147 19.77 -2.98 10.21
N VAL A 148 19.26 -1.88 9.66
CA VAL A 148 17.91 -1.80 9.11
C VAL A 148 17.93 -1.31 7.67
N GLY A 149 17.27 -2.07 6.78
CA GLY A 149 16.92 -1.65 5.43
C GLY A 149 15.42 -1.32 5.34
N VAL A 150 15.06 -0.29 4.60
CA VAL A 150 13.66 0.11 4.37
C VAL A 150 13.39 0.26 2.89
N LEU A 151 12.35 -0.41 2.39
CA LEU A 151 11.95 -0.39 0.99
C LEU A 151 10.55 0.19 0.86
N GLY A 152 10.46 1.52 0.76
CA GLY A 152 9.22 2.24 0.53
C GLY A 152 8.22 2.24 1.69
N TRP A 153 8.63 1.95 2.92
CA TRP A 153 7.69 1.93 4.06
C TRP A 153 7.09 3.32 4.32
N PRO A 154 5.74 3.45 4.38
CA PRO A 154 5.08 4.72 4.65
C PRO A 154 5.58 5.38 5.95
N GLY A 155 6.02 6.61 5.84
CA GLY A 155 6.60 7.34 6.95
C GLY A 155 8.12 7.21 7.11
N ALA A 156 8.79 6.33 6.39
CA ALA A 156 10.25 6.27 6.29
C ALA A 156 10.73 7.02 5.04
N ASP A 157 10.40 8.30 4.95
CA ASP A 157 10.57 9.14 3.76
C ASP A 157 11.76 10.10 3.84
N ALA A 158 12.59 10.00 4.89
CA ALA A 158 13.75 10.85 5.16
C ALA A 158 13.46 12.36 5.28
N LYS A 159 12.22 12.80 5.31
CA LYS A 159 11.86 14.22 5.43
C LYS A 159 11.97 14.73 6.86
N GLY A 160 11.76 13.88 7.84
CA GLY A 160 11.95 14.17 9.27
C GLY A 160 13.31 13.69 9.77
N SER A 161 13.84 14.30 10.85
CA SER A 161 15.16 13.98 11.42
C SER A 161 15.34 12.52 11.89
N ARG A 162 14.23 11.78 12.09
CA ARG A 162 14.20 10.42 12.64
C ARG A 162 13.56 9.40 11.70
N ARG A 163 13.47 9.71 10.41
CA ARG A 163 12.73 8.90 9.42
C ARG A 163 13.62 8.10 8.48
N THR A 164 14.93 7.99 8.75
CA THR A 164 15.88 7.23 7.95
C THR A 164 16.37 5.99 8.68
N ALA A 165 16.44 4.87 7.96
CA ALA A 165 17.17 3.67 8.34
C ALA A 165 18.63 3.71 7.85
N ASP A 166 19.40 2.62 7.98
CA ASP A 166 20.78 2.55 7.50
C ASP A 166 20.87 2.69 5.96
N TRP A 167 19.92 2.09 5.25
CA TRP A 167 19.77 2.17 3.80
C TRP A 167 18.34 1.88 3.36
N GLY A 168 17.99 2.29 2.15
CA GLY A 168 16.66 1.97 1.64
C GLY A 168 16.21 2.76 0.43
N ILE A 169 14.97 2.54 0.04
CA ILE A 169 14.19 3.30 -0.92
C ILE A 169 13.20 4.14 -0.13
N LEU A 170 13.12 5.43 -0.43
CA LEU A 170 12.15 6.33 0.23
C LEU A 170 10.72 5.98 -0.18
N TRP A 171 9.79 6.15 0.73
CA TRP A 171 8.38 6.08 0.42
C TRP A 171 7.97 7.26 -0.47
N GLN A 172 7.29 6.96 -1.58
CA GLN A 172 6.96 7.87 -2.67
C GLN A 172 8.19 8.59 -3.26
N SER A 173 8.56 8.16 -4.44
CA SER A 173 9.39 8.97 -5.31
C SER A 173 8.49 9.94 -6.04
N ASP A 174 8.69 11.25 -5.82
CA ASP A 174 8.04 12.26 -6.65
C ASP A 174 8.40 11.99 -8.12
N PRO A 175 7.43 11.96 -9.02
CA PRO A 175 7.74 11.79 -10.43
C PRO A 175 8.57 12.97 -10.92
N GLU A 176 9.66 12.68 -11.58
CA GLU A 176 10.40 13.68 -12.37
C GLU A 176 9.51 14.15 -13.54
N ARG A 177 8.63 13.26 -14.01
CA ARG A 177 7.55 13.50 -14.96
C ARG A 177 6.37 12.61 -14.67
N GLU A 178 5.19 13.18 -14.67
CA GLU A 178 3.97 12.42 -14.46
C GLU A 178 3.61 11.54 -15.65
N PRO A 179 2.80 10.51 -15.42
CA PRO A 179 2.19 9.72 -16.47
C PRO A 179 1.47 10.60 -17.50
N ALA A 180 1.53 10.20 -18.77
CA ALA A 180 0.89 10.95 -19.85
C ALA A 180 0.38 10.02 -20.94
N LEU A 181 -0.83 10.33 -21.43
CA LEU A 181 -1.39 9.75 -22.64
C LEU A 181 -1.25 10.75 -23.79
N VAL A 182 -0.45 10.39 -24.79
CA VAL A 182 -0.22 11.19 -25.97
C VAL A 182 -1.06 10.64 -27.11
N THR A 183 -1.86 11.50 -27.73
CA THR A 183 -2.61 11.18 -28.95
C THR A 183 -2.03 11.97 -30.12
N LEU A 184 -1.45 11.27 -31.07
CA LEU A 184 -0.91 11.82 -32.31
C LEU A 184 -1.90 11.62 -33.45
N LYS A 185 -2.12 12.66 -34.25
CA LYS A 185 -2.97 12.64 -35.45
C LYS A 185 -2.10 12.60 -36.70
N ARG A 186 -2.68 12.32 -37.86
CA ARG A 186 -1.97 12.29 -39.15
C ARG A 186 -1.17 13.57 -39.40
N SER A 187 -1.68 14.74 -38.99
CA SER A 187 -1.03 16.06 -39.13
C SER A 187 0.26 16.19 -38.29
N ASP A 188 0.45 15.36 -37.27
CA ASP A 188 1.59 15.46 -36.36
C ASP A 188 2.80 14.68 -36.86
N TRP A 189 2.64 14.00 -38.01
CA TRP A 189 3.68 13.21 -38.64
C TRP A 189 4.26 13.94 -39.86
N SER A 190 5.58 13.98 -39.93
CA SER A 190 6.32 14.62 -41.03
C SER A 190 7.38 13.65 -41.56
N PRO A 191 7.77 13.77 -42.87
CA PRO A 191 8.83 12.94 -43.43
C PRO A 191 10.13 13.03 -42.60
N MET A 192 10.73 11.88 -42.35
CA MET A 192 12.06 11.81 -41.71
C MET A 192 13.15 11.90 -42.77
N PRO A 193 14.05 12.90 -42.72
CA PRO A 193 15.21 12.93 -43.62
C PRO A 193 16.13 11.75 -43.39
N ALA A 194 16.76 11.26 -44.46
CA ALA A 194 17.82 10.27 -44.33
C ALA A 194 18.98 10.80 -43.47
N GLY A 195 19.52 9.97 -42.59
CA GLY A 195 20.60 10.34 -41.69
C GLY A 195 20.99 9.21 -40.75
N ALA A 196 21.91 9.45 -39.85
CA ALA A 196 22.48 8.44 -38.94
C ALA A 196 21.40 7.68 -38.12
N ALA A 197 20.31 8.36 -37.73
CA ALA A 197 19.22 7.74 -36.96
C ALA A 197 18.44 6.68 -37.78
N THR A 198 18.49 6.72 -39.11
CA THR A 198 17.76 5.82 -40.02
C THR A 198 18.65 4.81 -40.74
N GLU A 199 19.98 4.89 -40.56
CA GLU A 199 20.95 3.98 -41.18
C GLU A 199 20.68 2.52 -40.75
N GLY A 200 20.55 1.62 -41.74
CA GLY A 200 20.28 0.19 -41.49
C GLY A 200 18.86 -0.11 -40.98
N LEU A 201 17.94 0.86 -40.99
CA LEU A 201 16.54 0.62 -40.66
C LEU A 201 15.80 0.06 -41.87
N VAL A 202 15.20 -1.10 -41.72
CA VAL A 202 14.36 -1.72 -42.75
C VAL A 202 12.91 -1.30 -42.51
N THR A 203 12.31 -0.69 -43.54
CA THR A 203 10.90 -0.28 -43.56
C THR A 203 10.34 -0.38 -44.96
N HIS A 204 9.06 -0.75 -45.09
CA HIS A 204 8.37 -0.93 -46.37
C HIS A 204 7.50 0.28 -46.74
N ALA A 205 7.47 1.31 -45.87
CA ALA A 205 6.85 2.61 -46.12
C ALA A 205 7.83 3.76 -45.86
N PRO A 206 7.58 4.97 -46.38
CA PRO A 206 8.38 6.16 -46.04
C PRO A 206 8.40 6.41 -44.54
N LEU A 207 9.59 6.60 -43.96
CA LEU A 207 9.71 6.94 -42.54
C LEU A 207 9.08 8.29 -42.22
N LEU A 208 8.18 8.28 -41.26
CA LEU A 208 7.57 9.48 -40.73
C LEU A 208 7.97 9.66 -39.27
N ARG A 209 8.28 10.88 -38.89
CA ARG A 209 8.60 11.22 -37.51
C ARG A 209 7.51 12.09 -36.88
N SER A 210 7.33 11.91 -35.60
CA SER A 210 6.53 12.78 -34.75
C SER A 210 7.27 13.10 -33.46
N ARG A 211 6.76 14.06 -32.72
CA ARG A 211 7.28 14.52 -31.44
C ARG A 211 6.16 14.63 -30.42
N ALA A 212 6.45 14.21 -29.21
CA ALA A 212 5.56 14.41 -28.07
C ALA A 212 6.31 15.11 -26.94
N ILE A 213 5.67 16.11 -26.35
CA ILE A 213 6.18 16.78 -25.16
C ILE A 213 5.49 16.14 -23.95
N ILE A 214 6.28 15.56 -23.05
CA ILE A 214 5.80 14.92 -21.84
C ILE A 214 6.25 15.75 -20.64
N GLY A 215 5.30 16.21 -19.84
CA GLY A 215 5.52 17.03 -18.64
C GLY A 215 4.28 17.85 -18.29
N LYS A 216 4.23 18.36 -17.06
CA LYS A 216 3.19 19.32 -16.65
C LYS A 216 3.36 20.64 -17.38
N GLU A 217 2.24 21.32 -17.62
CA GLU A 217 2.22 22.70 -18.09
C GLU A 217 3.06 23.59 -17.16
N GLY A 218 4.04 24.31 -17.72
CA GLY A 218 4.98 25.14 -16.95
C GLY A 218 6.25 24.43 -16.45
N GLN A 219 6.39 23.11 -16.62
CA GLN A 219 7.65 22.39 -16.45
C GLN A 219 8.38 22.31 -17.79
N THR A 220 9.73 22.32 -17.76
CA THR A 220 10.53 22.02 -18.96
C THR A 220 10.24 20.59 -19.41
N GLY A 221 9.22 20.47 -20.28
CA GLY A 221 8.86 19.19 -20.89
C GLY A 221 10.03 18.62 -21.68
N ARG A 222 10.17 17.29 -21.68
CA ARG A 222 11.09 16.64 -22.60
C ARG A 222 10.35 16.24 -23.86
N GLU A 223 10.96 16.56 -24.97
CA GLU A 223 10.53 16.10 -26.27
C GLU A 223 10.98 14.65 -26.48
N PHE A 224 10.04 13.79 -26.81
CA PHE A 224 10.30 12.44 -27.30
C PHE A 224 10.06 12.43 -28.80
N GLU A 225 11.02 11.96 -29.57
CA GLU A 225 10.87 11.74 -31.00
C GLU A 225 10.56 10.28 -31.28
N PHE A 226 9.65 10.05 -32.22
CA PHE A 226 9.21 8.73 -32.65
C PHE A 226 9.25 8.64 -34.16
N LEU A 227 9.59 7.44 -34.67
CA LEU A 227 9.37 7.08 -36.06
C LEU A 227 8.19 6.11 -36.16
N ALA A 228 7.31 6.35 -37.11
CA ALA A 228 6.36 5.35 -37.59
C ALA A 228 7.10 4.47 -38.62
N VAL A 229 7.03 3.17 -38.42
CA VAL A 229 7.74 2.17 -39.20
C VAL A 229 6.75 1.12 -39.71
N ASP A 230 6.89 0.77 -40.98
CA ASP A 230 6.20 -0.34 -41.60
C ASP A 230 7.20 -1.50 -41.70
N ARG A 231 7.02 -2.51 -40.90
CA ARG A 231 7.93 -3.65 -40.79
C ARG A 231 7.47 -4.87 -41.62
N THR A 232 6.23 -4.81 -42.12
CA THR A 232 5.60 -5.93 -42.84
C THR A 232 5.71 -5.71 -44.33
N ASP A 233 6.40 -6.60 -45.05
CA ASP A 233 6.50 -6.61 -46.52
C ASP A 233 5.26 -7.24 -47.14
N ASP A 234 4.16 -6.50 -47.17
CA ASP A 234 2.88 -6.95 -47.75
C ASP A 234 2.47 -6.16 -49.00
N GLY A 235 3.34 -5.29 -49.48
CA GLY A 235 3.11 -4.46 -50.66
C GLY A 235 2.16 -3.28 -50.45
N LYS A 236 1.84 -2.94 -49.17
CA LYS A 236 1.01 -1.82 -48.80
C LYS A 236 1.85 -0.82 -47.97
N VAL A 237 1.40 0.41 -47.91
CA VAL A 237 1.91 1.41 -46.97
C VAL A 237 1.03 1.37 -45.71
N ASN A 238 1.47 0.64 -44.71
CA ASN A 238 0.75 0.45 -43.45
C ASN A 238 1.73 0.42 -42.29
N TYR A 239 1.62 1.41 -41.41
CA TYR A 239 2.52 1.50 -40.23
C TYR A 239 2.05 0.54 -39.14
N ASP A 240 2.94 -0.36 -38.69
CA ASP A 240 2.66 -1.40 -37.71
C ASP A 240 3.49 -1.30 -36.41
N ALA A 241 4.45 -0.36 -36.36
CA ALA A 241 5.26 -0.15 -35.15
C ALA A 241 5.69 1.32 -34.98
N ILE A 242 5.93 1.69 -33.75
CA ILE A 242 6.57 2.95 -33.35
C ILE A 242 8.01 2.63 -32.89
N LEU A 243 8.98 3.41 -33.38
CA LEU A 243 10.36 3.37 -32.95
C LEU A 243 10.70 4.66 -32.20
N PRO A 244 10.84 4.66 -30.87
CA PRO A 244 11.36 5.81 -30.14
C PRO A 244 12.82 6.10 -30.50
N LEU A 245 13.13 7.37 -30.77
CA LEU A 245 14.51 7.82 -31.02
C LEU A 245 15.19 8.15 -29.68
N THR A 246 15.61 7.11 -28.95
CA THR A 246 16.35 7.23 -27.70
C THR A 246 17.78 6.76 -27.87
N ALA A 247 18.66 7.12 -26.92
CA ALA A 247 20.02 6.54 -26.87
C ALA A 247 19.92 5.04 -26.49
N GLY A 248 20.62 4.19 -27.24
CA GLY A 248 20.68 2.75 -26.99
C GLY A 248 20.10 1.92 -28.16
N ASP A 249 19.71 0.69 -27.85
CA ASP A 249 19.19 -0.24 -28.84
C ASP A 249 17.85 0.22 -29.43
N ARG A 250 17.63 -0.09 -30.69
CA ARG A 250 16.36 0.19 -31.37
C ARG A 250 15.26 -0.73 -30.88
N VAL A 251 14.26 -0.17 -30.24
CA VAL A 251 13.10 -0.90 -29.72
C VAL A 251 11.87 -0.56 -30.55
N PHE A 252 11.37 -1.51 -31.34
CA PHE A 252 10.12 -1.35 -32.08
C PHE A 252 8.95 -1.73 -31.17
N ILE A 253 7.98 -0.84 -31.02
CA ILE A 253 6.82 -1.05 -30.16
C ILE A 253 5.58 -1.19 -31.03
N GLN A 254 5.00 -2.38 -31.07
CA GLN A 254 3.73 -2.64 -31.74
C GLN A 254 2.54 -2.28 -30.83
N PRO A 255 1.34 -2.08 -31.39
CA PRO A 255 0.13 -1.90 -30.58
C PRO A 255 -0.04 -2.98 -29.52
N GLY A 256 -0.34 -2.58 -28.28
CA GLY A 256 -0.46 -3.45 -27.12
C GLY A 256 0.87 -3.79 -26.43
N GLN A 257 2.02 -3.46 -27.00
CA GLN A 257 3.33 -3.79 -26.43
C GLN A 257 3.88 -2.66 -25.55
N TRP A 258 4.58 -3.07 -24.48
CA TRP A 258 5.38 -2.20 -23.61
C TRP A 258 6.85 -2.22 -24.01
N ALA A 259 7.50 -1.09 -23.85
CA ALA A 259 8.95 -0.97 -23.94
C ALA A 259 9.53 -0.24 -22.73
N HIS A 260 10.70 -0.68 -22.29
CA HIS A 260 11.49 -0.05 -21.24
C HIS A 260 12.58 0.79 -21.91
N LEU A 261 12.43 2.12 -21.85
CA LEU A 261 13.28 3.05 -22.59
C LEU A 261 14.23 3.79 -21.65
N PRO A 262 15.52 3.87 -21.97
CA PRO A 262 16.45 4.71 -21.23
C PRO A 262 16.09 6.18 -21.41
N CYS A 263 16.06 6.91 -20.32
CA CYS A 263 15.74 8.33 -20.27
C CYS A 263 16.79 9.06 -19.42
N GLN A 264 17.11 10.30 -19.77
CA GLN A 264 17.97 11.17 -18.96
C GLN A 264 17.16 12.36 -18.49
N VAL A 265 17.26 12.69 -17.20
CA VAL A 265 16.59 13.87 -16.62
C VAL A 265 17.63 14.78 -15.98
N PRO A 266 17.64 16.06 -16.34
CA PRO A 266 18.37 17.06 -15.58
C PRO A 266 17.67 17.22 -14.22
N ARG A 267 18.41 17.08 -13.11
CA ARG A 267 17.94 17.42 -11.77
C ARG A 267 18.26 18.86 -11.40
N ARG A 268 17.55 19.39 -10.38
CA ARG A 268 17.79 20.73 -9.83
C ARG A 268 19.24 20.94 -9.35
N ASP A 269 19.95 19.86 -9.01
CA ASP A 269 21.35 19.85 -8.57
C ASP A 269 22.37 19.65 -9.72
N GLN A 270 21.95 19.78 -10.98
CA GLN A 270 22.73 19.58 -12.21
C GLN A 270 23.27 18.16 -12.42
N ILE A 271 22.87 17.18 -11.62
CA ILE A 271 23.24 15.77 -11.83
C ILE A 271 22.28 15.16 -12.85
N ILE A 272 22.78 14.83 -14.03
CA ILE A 272 22.06 14.02 -15.01
C ILE A 272 22.08 12.58 -14.51
N ARG A 273 20.95 12.05 -14.13
CA ARG A 273 20.81 10.63 -13.75
C ARG A 273 20.23 9.88 -14.93
N SER A 274 20.81 8.71 -15.23
CA SER A 274 20.16 7.77 -16.15
C SER A 274 18.92 7.23 -15.46
N THR A 275 17.79 7.40 -16.11
CA THR A 275 16.50 6.89 -15.65
C THR A 275 15.85 6.14 -16.81
N PHE A 276 14.81 5.39 -16.52
CA PHE A 276 14.03 4.67 -17.52
C PHE A 276 12.57 5.12 -17.44
N CYS A 277 11.83 4.93 -18.51
CA CYS A 277 10.39 5.03 -18.53
C CYS A 277 9.78 3.84 -19.27
N TRP A 278 8.63 3.41 -18.82
CA TRP A 278 7.83 2.44 -19.54
C TRP A 278 6.91 3.17 -20.51
N VAL A 279 6.87 2.69 -21.74
CA VAL A 279 6.05 3.24 -22.81
C VAL A 279 5.24 2.12 -23.43
N LYS A 280 3.96 2.36 -23.67
CA LYS A 280 3.07 1.43 -24.36
C LYS A 280 2.43 2.13 -25.56
N VAL A 281 2.45 1.48 -26.72
CA VAL A 281 1.60 1.88 -27.84
C VAL A 281 0.22 1.26 -27.60
N LEU A 282 -0.78 2.07 -27.28
CA LEU A 282 -2.14 1.58 -27.03
C LEU A 282 -2.83 1.25 -28.34
N SER A 283 -2.71 2.15 -29.32
CA SER A 283 -3.25 1.97 -30.67
C SER A 283 -2.36 2.66 -31.70
N LEU A 284 -2.40 2.16 -32.93
CA LEU A 284 -1.74 2.72 -34.09
C LEU A 284 -2.57 2.40 -35.32
N ASP A 285 -3.19 3.43 -35.91
CA ASP A 285 -3.87 3.27 -37.18
C ASP A 285 -2.84 3.04 -38.29
N PRO A 286 -3.03 2.07 -39.18
CA PRO A 286 -2.06 1.76 -40.25
C PRO A 286 -1.74 2.94 -41.17
N ASP A 287 -2.65 3.90 -41.33
CA ASP A 287 -2.47 5.15 -42.09
C ASP A 287 -2.05 6.36 -41.22
N LEU A 288 -1.79 6.13 -39.92
CA LEU A 288 -1.49 7.14 -38.91
C LEU A 288 -2.63 8.17 -38.68
N GLY A 289 -3.85 7.80 -38.95
CA GLY A 289 -5.02 8.64 -38.62
C GLY A 289 -5.01 9.01 -37.15
N THR A 290 -4.73 8.02 -36.29
CA THR A 290 -4.50 8.21 -34.84
C THR A 290 -3.45 7.23 -34.35
N ALA A 291 -2.59 7.68 -33.45
CA ALA A 291 -1.71 6.84 -32.63
C ALA A 291 -1.82 7.28 -31.17
N GLN A 292 -2.03 6.33 -30.27
CA GLN A 292 -2.08 6.58 -28.82
C GLN A 292 -0.89 5.92 -28.14
N ILE A 293 -0.11 6.70 -27.42
CA ILE A 293 1.11 6.27 -26.75
C ILE A 293 1.00 6.68 -25.28
N TYR A 294 1.10 5.71 -24.39
CA TYR A 294 1.09 5.91 -22.96
C TYR A 294 2.50 5.83 -22.37
N PHE A 295 2.81 6.83 -21.57
CA PHE A 295 4.01 6.89 -20.73
C PHE A 295 3.60 6.73 -19.27
N ASN A 296 4.17 5.77 -18.56
CA ASN A 296 3.81 5.56 -17.16
C ASN A 296 4.52 6.51 -16.18
N GLY A 297 5.08 7.59 -16.68
CA GLY A 297 5.85 8.55 -15.91
C GLY A 297 7.34 8.21 -15.85
N GLN A 298 8.10 9.13 -15.31
CA GLN A 298 9.54 9.00 -15.12
C GLN A 298 9.88 9.32 -13.67
N TYR A 299 10.42 8.33 -12.97
CA TYR A 299 10.75 8.41 -11.55
C TYR A 299 12.24 8.18 -11.36
N GLY A 300 12.85 8.92 -10.44
CA GLY A 300 14.18 8.59 -9.95
C GLY A 300 14.11 7.51 -8.88
N ASN A 301 15.11 6.67 -8.75
CA ASN A 301 15.25 5.85 -7.54
C ASN A 301 15.56 6.80 -6.37
N SER A 302 14.58 7.08 -5.53
CA SER A 302 14.79 7.83 -4.29
C SER A 302 15.36 6.90 -3.23
N ALA A 303 16.58 6.37 -3.50
CA ALA A 303 17.26 5.41 -2.63
C ALA A 303 18.47 6.05 -1.96
N TYR A 304 18.85 5.52 -0.81
CA TYR A 304 19.99 5.94 -0.03
C TYR A 304 20.68 4.73 0.65
N PRO A 305 22.00 4.78 0.93
CA PRO A 305 22.95 5.75 0.39
C PRO A 305 23.06 5.62 -1.14
N ARG A 306 23.75 6.56 -1.79
CA ARG A 306 23.90 6.56 -3.27
C ARG A 306 24.43 5.24 -3.83
N THR A 307 25.25 4.51 -3.09
CA THR A 307 25.73 3.18 -3.49
C THR A 307 24.59 2.19 -3.68
N PHE A 308 23.56 2.23 -2.84
CA PHE A 308 22.39 1.38 -3.01
C PHE A 308 21.53 1.82 -4.20
N GLU A 309 21.37 3.14 -4.41
CA GLU A 309 20.72 3.68 -5.62
C GLU A 309 21.40 3.20 -6.91
N MET A 310 22.76 3.22 -6.93
CA MET A 310 23.53 2.73 -8.07
C MET A 310 23.32 1.23 -8.31
N THR A 311 23.33 0.42 -7.25
CA THR A 311 23.08 -1.02 -7.36
C THR A 311 21.68 -1.30 -7.94
N LEU A 312 20.63 -0.58 -7.52
CA LEU A 312 19.31 -0.71 -8.11
C LEU A 312 19.32 -0.39 -9.61
N GLY A 313 20.04 0.68 -10.01
CA GLY A 313 20.16 1.08 -11.41
C GLY A 313 20.93 0.07 -12.26
N GLU A 314 22.03 -0.52 -11.75
CA GLU A 314 22.83 -1.56 -12.40
C GLU A 314 22.00 -2.83 -12.64
N GLU A 315 21.12 -3.19 -11.73
CA GLU A 315 20.16 -4.29 -11.86
C GLU A 315 18.93 -3.94 -12.72
N GLY A 316 18.89 -2.74 -13.31
CA GLY A 316 17.75 -2.27 -14.10
C GLY A 316 16.48 -2.04 -13.27
N LEU A 317 16.59 -1.99 -11.95
CA LEU A 317 15.49 -1.76 -11.04
C LEU A 317 15.25 -0.27 -10.87
N GLN A 318 14.07 0.17 -11.25
CA GLN A 318 13.65 1.55 -11.11
C GLN A 318 12.20 1.63 -10.69
N TRP A 319 11.90 2.57 -9.83
CA TRP A 319 10.53 2.93 -9.50
C TRP A 319 9.75 3.23 -10.78
N THR A 320 8.74 2.42 -11.08
CA THR A 320 8.01 2.47 -12.34
C THR A 320 6.71 3.27 -12.28
N GLY A 321 6.47 3.97 -11.18
CA GLY A 321 5.21 4.64 -10.93
C GLY A 321 4.13 3.67 -10.46
N GLN A 322 3.49 4.07 -9.40
CA GLN A 322 2.26 3.47 -8.88
C GLN A 322 1.16 3.66 -9.93
N ALA A 323 0.30 2.68 -10.10
CA ALA A 323 -0.93 2.86 -10.87
C ALA A 323 -1.83 3.79 -10.07
N ASP A 324 -1.74 5.07 -10.37
CA ASP A 324 -2.53 6.11 -9.74
C ASP A 324 -4.00 5.98 -10.19
N ASP A 325 -4.92 6.21 -9.29
CA ASP A 325 -6.36 6.32 -9.52
C ASP A 325 -6.73 7.36 -10.60
N HIS A 326 -5.84 8.28 -10.91
CA HIS A 326 -6.05 9.29 -11.93
C HIS A 326 -5.77 8.80 -13.36
N ASN A 327 -5.15 7.64 -13.53
CA ASN A 327 -4.74 7.13 -14.84
C ASN A 327 -5.78 6.23 -15.52
N LEU A 328 -6.67 5.59 -14.76
CA LEU A 328 -7.75 4.79 -15.33
C LEU A 328 -8.82 5.72 -15.91
N GLY A 329 -8.80 5.86 -17.23
CA GLY A 329 -9.79 6.62 -17.98
C GLY A 329 -10.90 5.73 -18.50
N GLU A 330 -11.53 6.19 -19.54
CA GLU A 330 -12.54 5.52 -20.34
C GLU A 330 -13.81 5.06 -19.63
N GLY A 331 -14.86 5.65 -20.09
CA GLY A 331 -16.23 5.17 -19.94
C GLY A 331 -16.84 5.40 -18.57
N TRP A 332 -16.11 5.54 -17.48
CA TRP A 332 -16.73 5.74 -16.17
C TRP A 332 -16.19 6.91 -15.35
N LYS A 333 -14.96 7.35 -15.57
CA LYS A 333 -14.47 8.60 -14.96
C LYS A 333 -14.70 9.85 -15.82
N GLY A 334 -15.11 9.66 -17.08
CA GLY A 334 -15.46 10.76 -17.98
C GLY A 334 -14.29 11.64 -18.42
N HIS A 335 -13.05 11.19 -18.19
CA HIS A 335 -11.83 11.88 -18.64
C HIS A 335 -10.93 10.93 -19.44
N PRO A 336 -10.02 11.45 -20.28
CA PRO A 336 -9.03 10.64 -20.96
C PRO A 336 -8.13 9.91 -19.98
N GLY A 337 -7.84 8.64 -20.25
CA GLY A 337 -6.95 7.82 -19.46
C GLY A 337 -6.65 6.49 -20.14
N ILE A 338 -5.99 5.59 -19.45
CA ILE A 338 -5.66 4.25 -19.94
C ILE A 338 -6.82 3.29 -19.72
N ASP A 339 -6.86 2.24 -20.54
CA ASP A 339 -7.82 1.15 -20.36
C ASP A 339 -7.47 0.25 -19.16
N LEU A 340 -8.43 -0.57 -18.74
CA LEU A 340 -8.29 -1.47 -17.59
C LEU A 340 -7.14 -2.47 -17.76
N THR A 341 -6.88 -2.93 -18.97
CA THR A 341 -5.78 -3.86 -19.25
C THR A 341 -4.44 -3.19 -19.02
N THR A 342 -4.24 -2.01 -19.55
CA THR A 342 -3.01 -1.22 -19.39
C THR A 342 -2.79 -0.84 -17.92
N TRP A 343 -3.85 -0.45 -17.21
CA TRP A 343 -3.79 -0.17 -15.78
C TRP A 343 -3.36 -1.40 -14.97
N THR A 344 -3.94 -2.56 -15.25
CA THR A 344 -3.59 -3.82 -14.57
C THR A 344 -2.14 -4.21 -14.85
N GLU A 345 -1.70 -4.14 -16.10
CA GLU A 345 -0.32 -4.43 -16.49
C GLU A 345 0.70 -3.48 -15.84
N GLN A 346 0.37 -2.21 -15.69
CA GLN A 346 1.21 -1.23 -14.99
C GLN A 346 1.35 -1.61 -13.51
N THR A 347 0.25 -1.95 -12.85
CA THR A 347 0.22 -2.38 -11.45
C THR A 347 1.04 -3.67 -11.24
N GLU A 348 0.94 -4.63 -12.16
CA GLU A 348 1.76 -5.85 -12.13
C GLU A 348 3.25 -5.54 -12.29
N ARG A 349 3.65 -4.60 -13.17
CA ARG A 349 5.05 -4.16 -13.33
C ARG A 349 5.59 -3.51 -12.07
N PHE A 350 4.80 -2.67 -11.44
CA PHE A 350 5.18 -2.03 -10.19
C PHE A 350 5.37 -3.06 -9.06
N THR A 351 4.45 -4.02 -8.95
CA THR A 351 4.56 -5.15 -8.02
C THR A 351 5.85 -5.96 -8.27
N THR A 352 6.16 -6.24 -9.54
CA THR A 352 7.40 -6.95 -9.93
C THR A 352 8.66 -6.18 -9.56
N TYR A 353 8.67 -4.86 -9.75
CA TYR A 353 9.78 -4.00 -9.31
C TYR A 353 10.00 -4.10 -7.79
N LEU A 354 8.94 -3.98 -7.00
CA LEU A 354 9.03 -4.07 -5.54
C LEU A 354 9.49 -5.46 -5.07
N GLY A 355 8.99 -6.52 -5.71
CA GLY A 355 9.43 -7.89 -5.45
C GLY A 355 10.92 -8.10 -5.78
N ALA A 356 11.40 -7.54 -6.90
CA ALA A 356 12.81 -7.59 -7.27
C ALA A 356 13.69 -6.79 -6.31
N ALA A 357 13.26 -5.60 -5.89
CA ALA A 357 13.95 -4.79 -4.88
C ALA A 357 14.04 -5.52 -3.53
N LEU A 358 12.99 -6.22 -3.12
CA LEU A 358 13.00 -7.07 -1.91
C LEU A 358 14.00 -8.22 -2.03
N ARG A 359 14.06 -8.91 -3.18
CA ARG A 359 15.04 -9.99 -3.41
C ARG A 359 16.47 -9.47 -3.36
N LEU A 360 16.75 -8.35 -4.03
CA LEU A 360 18.04 -7.69 -4.00
C LEU A 360 18.46 -7.31 -2.57
N ALA A 361 17.53 -6.69 -1.83
CA ALA A 361 17.73 -6.30 -0.44
C ALA A 361 18.01 -7.50 0.48
N ALA A 362 17.23 -8.57 0.36
CA ALA A 362 17.40 -9.79 1.15
C ALA A 362 18.75 -10.48 0.88
N GLY A 363 19.29 -10.36 -0.35
CA GLY A 363 20.60 -10.88 -0.74
C GLY A 363 21.79 -10.13 -0.15
N ARG A 364 21.61 -8.93 0.42
CA ARG A 364 22.67 -8.17 1.09
C ARG A 364 23.07 -8.85 2.40
N SER A 365 24.29 -8.57 2.85
CA SER A 365 24.80 -9.08 4.15
C SER A 365 24.65 -8.09 5.31
N ASP A 366 24.35 -6.82 5.02
CA ASP A 366 24.37 -5.71 5.98
C ASP A 366 22.98 -5.32 6.48
N TRP A 367 22.23 -6.29 6.98
CA TRP A 367 20.93 -6.07 7.60
C TRP A 367 20.59 -7.14 8.64
N ASP A 368 19.79 -6.76 9.62
CA ASP A 368 19.11 -7.60 10.62
C ASP A 368 17.59 -7.50 10.47
N LEU A 369 17.09 -6.32 10.08
CA LEU A 369 15.69 -6.04 9.79
C LEU A 369 15.54 -5.41 8.40
N ILE A 370 14.59 -5.92 7.63
CA ILE A 370 14.09 -5.25 6.41
C ILE A 370 12.62 -4.93 6.60
N LEU A 371 12.24 -3.69 6.29
CA LEU A 371 10.85 -3.26 6.18
C LEU A 371 10.53 -3.05 4.70
N GLY A 372 9.54 -3.77 4.18
CA GLY A 372 9.09 -3.68 2.78
C GLY A 372 7.64 -3.24 2.68
N TYR A 373 7.27 -2.65 1.54
CA TYR A 373 5.92 -2.15 1.28
C TYR A 373 5.48 -2.42 -0.14
N MET A 374 4.23 -2.83 -0.31
CA MET A 374 3.59 -3.08 -1.60
C MET A 374 2.18 -2.48 -1.60
N PRO A 375 1.91 -1.40 -2.38
CA PRO A 375 0.61 -0.71 -2.38
C PRO A 375 -0.43 -1.32 -3.32
N ALA A 376 -0.06 -2.20 -4.24
CA ALA A 376 -0.88 -2.62 -5.36
C ALA A 376 -2.30 -3.10 -5.00
N ILE A 377 -2.48 -3.72 -3.82
CA ILE A 377 -3.79 -4.21 -3.38
C ILE A 377 -4.68 -3.05 -2.95
N ASP A 378 -4.12 -2.03 -2.30
CA ASP A 378 -4.82 -0.80 -1.94
C ASP A 378 -5.26 -0.02 -3.18
N ASP A 379 -4.32 0.22 -4.11
CA ASP A 379 -4.63 0.86 -5.40
C ASP A 379 -5.78 0.15 -6.12
N ALA A 380 -5.71 -1.19 -6.19
CA ALA A 380 -6.79 -1.99 -6.80
C ALA A 380 -8.08 -1.96 -5.96
N GLY A 381 -8.00 -1.76 -4.67
CA GLY A 381 -9.13 -1.53 -3.79
C GLY A 381 -9.85 -0.23 -4.12
N HIS A 382 -9.11 0.86 -4.21
CA HIS A 382 -9.66 2.17 -4.58
C HIS A 382 -10.31 2.17 -5.95
N GLU A 383 -9.62 1.63 -6.96
CA GLU A 383 -10.04 1.72 -8.36
C GLU A 383 -11.05 0.66 -8.80
N LEU A 384 -11.01 -0.53 -8.22
CA LEU A 384 -11.67 -1.70 -8.79
C LEU A 384 -12.72 -2.35 -7.87
N LEU A 385 -13.00 -1.79 -6.67
CA LEU A 385 -13.96 -2.37 -5.72
C LEU A 385 -15.42 -1.99 -6.06
N LEU A 386 -15.85 -2.27 -7.29
CA LEU A 386 -17.23 -2.08 -7.72
C LEU A 386 -18.06 -3.28 -7.29
N THR A 387 -18.81 -3.14 -6.20
CA THR A 387 -19.60 -4.23 -5.62
C THR A 387 -21.02 -3.82 -5.24
N ASP A 388 -21.27 -2.52 -5.04
CA ASP A 388 -22.57 -2.00 -4.63
C ASP A 388 -23.29 -1.35 -5.83
N PRO A 389 -24.55 -1.71 -6.12
CA PRO A 389 -25.35 -1.08 -7.17
C PRO A 389 -25.51 0.44 -7.05
N ALA A 390 -25.29 1.02 -5.86
CA ALA A 390 -25.33 2.47 -5.65
C ALA A 390 -24.06 3.18 -6.17
N GLN A 391 -22.99 2.43 -6.46
CA GLN A 391 -21.74 3.02 -6.95
C GLN A 391 -21.89 3.55 -8.38
N PRO A 392 -21.23 4.66 -8.71
CA PRO A 392 -21.32 5.27 -10.04
C PRO A 392 -20.96 4.29 -11.15
N GLY A 393 -21.77 4.24 -12.19
CA GLY A 393 -21.53 3.41 -13.38
C GLY A 393 -21.62 1.90 -13.14
N PHE A 394 -22.28 1.45 -12.08
CA PHE A 394 -22.46 0.02 -11.81
C PHE A 394 -23.24 -0.67 -12.93
N THR A 395 -22.65 -1.72 -13.48
CA THR A 395 -23.32 -2.80 -14.22
C THR A 395 -22.70 -4.13 -13.81
N THR A 396 -23.40 -5.23 -14.02
CA THR A 396 -22.89 -6.57 -13.70
C THR A 396 -21.62 -6.88 -14.49
N GLU A 397 -21.60 -6.57 -15.78
CA GLU A 397 -20.46 -6.81 -16.67
C GLU A 397 -19.22 -6.04 -16.19
N ARG A 398 -19.42 -4.78 -15.76
CA ARG A 398 -18.34 -3.94 -15.25
C ARG A 398 -17.84 -4.44 -13.91
N ARG A 399 -18.73 -4.76 -12.99
CA ARG A 399 -18.37 -5.39 -11.70
C ARG A 399 -17.49 -6.61 -11.93
N ASP A 400 -17.87 -7.50 -12.84
CA ASP A 400 -17.17 -8.75 -13.09
C ASP A 400 -15.79 -8.49 -13.75
N ALA A 401 -15.70 -7.54 -14.67
CA ALA A 401 -14.44 -7.13 -15.28
C ALA A 401 -13.46 -6.54 -14.26
N LEU A 402 -13.93 -5.64 -13.39
CA LEU A 402 -13.11 -5.02 -12.34
C LEU A 402 -12.71 -6.04 -11.26
N ALA A 403 -13.60 -6.96 -10.90
CA ALA A 403 -13.28 -8.06 -9.97
C ALA A 403 -12.19 -8.98 -10.53
N ALA A 404 -12.24 -9.30 -11.83
CA ALA A 404 -11.22 -10.10 -12.51
C ALA A 404 -9.86 -9.38 -12.53
N ALA A 405 -9.84 -8.08 -12.80
CA ALA A 405 -8.60 -7.28 -12.75
C ALA A 405 -8.03 -7.20 -11.33
N ARG A 406 -8.87 -6.98 -10.32
CA ARG A 406 -8.44 -6.99 -8.90
C ARG A 406 -7.86 -8.34 -8.49
N LEU A 407 -8.45 -9.45 -8.95
CA LEU A 407 -7.89 -10.78 -8.71
C LEU A 407 -6.48 -10.94 -9.33
N LYS A 408 -6.24 -10.41 -10.53
CA LYS A 408 -4.91 -10.44 -11.17
C LYS A 408 -3.86 -9.70 -10.33
N VAL A 409 -4.24 -8.59 -9.69
CA VAL A 409 -3.34 -7.86 -8.78
C VAL A 409 -2.96 -8.73 -7.58
N TRP A 410 -3.91 -9.37 -6.91
CA TRP A 410 -3.63 -10.32 -5.83
C TRP A 410 -2.73 -11.48 -6.28
N GLN A 411 -2.98 -12.03 -7.47
CA GLN A 411 -2.17 -13.08 -8.06
C GLN A 411 -0.74 -12.60 -8.40
N SER A 412 -0.57 -11.34 -8.78
CA SER A 412 0.76 -10.78 -9.03
C SER A 412 1.56 -10.66 -7.73
N VAL A 413 0.93 -10.22 -6.64
CA VAL A 413 1.55 -10.21 -5.30
C VAL A 413 1.90 -11.62 -4.85
N ASP A 414 1.02 -12.61 -5.06
CA ASP A 414 1.27 -14.03 -4.75
C ASP A 414 2.51 -14.56 -5.50
N ARG A 415 2.65 -14.26 -6.80
CA ARG A 415 3.83 -14.62 -7.59
C ARG A 415 5.12 -14.00 -7.05
N GLU A 416 5.09 -12.70 -6.74
CA GLU A 416 6.27 -12.00 -6.22
C GLU A 416 6.66 -12.47 -4.82
N LEU A 417 5.69 -12.75 -3.95
CA LEU A 417 5.94 -13.35 -2.64
C LEU A 417 6.56 -14.75 -2.77
N ASN A 418 6.06 -15.58 -3.68
CA ASN A 418 6.65 -16.92 -3.92
C ASN A 418 8.10 -16.80 -4.40
N SER A 419 8.35 -15.93 -5.38
CA SER A 419 9.69 -15.67 -5.92
C SER A 419 10.63 -15.12 -4.85
N PHE A 420 10.14 -14.24 -3.98
CA PHE A 420 10.89 -13.68 -2.87
C PHE A 420 11.21 -14.74 -1.81
N LEU A 421 10.23 -15.53 -1.36
CA LEU A 421 10.42 -16.57 -0.35
C LEU A 421 11.40 -17.66 -0.79
N ALA A 422 11.52 -17.90 -2.10
CA ALA A 422 12.49 -18.84 -2.64
C ALA A 422 13.95 -18.37 -2.47
N THR A 423 14.19 -17.06 -2.26
CA THR A 423 15.52 -16.48 -2.06
C THR A 423 15.91 -16.31 -0.60
N VAL A 424 14.95 -16.48 0.34
CA VAL A 424 15.17 -16.24 1.77
C VAL A 424 15.49 -17.56 2.49
N ASP A 425 16.55 -17.59 3.28
CA ASP A 425 16.82 -18.70 4.18
C ASP A 425 15.88 -18.64 5.41
N LEU A 426 14.76 -19.33 5.31
CA LEU A 426 13.75 -19.40 6.37
C LEU A 426 14.21 -20.16 7.63
N LYS A 427 15.40 -20.77 7.65
CA LYS A 427 15.97 -21.37 8.86
C LYS A 427 16.58 -20.32 9.78
N THR A 428 16.99 -19.19 9.23
CA THR A 428 17.65 -18.09 9.94
C THR A 428 16.86 -16.78 9.92
N THR A 429 15.82 -16.68 9.10
CA THR A 429 15.04 -15.48 8.88
C THR A 429 13.55 -15.75 9.13
N ALA A 430 12.89 -14.88 9.89
CA ALA A 430 11.44 -14.80 9.96
C ALA A 430 10.93 -13.80 8.92
N VAL A 431 9.90 -14.18 8.17
CA VAL A 431 9.19 -13.29 7.23
C VAL A 431 7.78 -13.06 7.77
N VAL A 432 7.41 -11.80 7.90
CA VAL A 432 6.10 -11.35 8.41
C VAL A 432 5.41 -10.54 7.34
N ILE A 433 4.18 -10.86 7.04
CA ILE A 433 3.31 -10.10 6.16
C ILE A 433 2.20 -9.48 7.00
N VAL A 434 2.00 -8.19 6.82
CA VAL A 434 0.92 -7.42 7.46
C VAL A 434 0.19 -6.57 6.42
N SER A 435 -0.91 -5.96 6.81
CA SER A 435 -1.46 -4.78 6.16
C SER A 435 -1.84 -3.75 7.22
N ASP A 436 -2.07 -2.56 6.81
CA ASP A 436 -2.45 -1.45 7.69
C ASP A 436 -3.96 -1.37 7.90
N HIS A 437 -4.75 -1.66 6.87
CA HIS A 437 -6.22 -1.70 6.87
C HIS A 437 -6.76 -2.65 5.80
N GLY A 438 -8.07 -2.74 5.72
CA GLY A 438 -8.81 -3.32 4.61
C GLY A 438 -9.50 -2.24 3.77
N MET A 439 -10.61 -2.58 3.08
CA MET A 439 -11.28 -1.70 2.12
C MET A 439 -12.80 -1.92 2.15
N ALA A 440 -13.56 -0.82 2.04
CA ALA A 440 -15.02 -0.84 1.94
C ALA A 440 -15.50 -0.16 0.66
N PRO A 441 -16.60 -0.61 0.02
CA PRO A 441 -17.16 0.06 -1.15
C PRO A 441 -17.76 1.42 -0.78
N VAL A 442 -17.59 2.41 -1.67
CA VAL A 442 -18.14 3.76 -1.49
C VAL A 442 -18.82 4.27 -2.75
N HIS A 443 -19.81 5.14 -2.58
CA HIS A 443 -20.59 5.70 -3.69
C HIS A 443 -20.73 7.23 -3.62
N THR A 444 -20.53 7.86 -2.46
CA THR A 444 -20.76 9.30 -2.27
C THR A 444 -19.66 9.93 -1.43
N LYS A 445 -19.09 11.01 -1.93
CA LYS A 445 -18.09 11.85 -1.25
C LYS A 445 -18.76 13.01 -0.50
N ILE A 446 -18.34 13.26 0.72
CA ILE A 446 -18.77 14.36 1.58
C ILE A 446 -17.61 15.37 1.70
N ASP A 447 -17.86 16.65 1.42
CA ASP A 447 -16.94 17.74 1.79
C ASP A 447 -17.53 18.53 2.97
N PRO A 448 -17.08 18.28 4.21
CA PRO A 448 -17.61 18.97 5.39
C PRO A 448 -17.29 20.48 5.39
N ASN A 449 -16.28 20.92 4.66
CA ASN A 449 -15.93 22.33 4.55
C ASN A 449 -17.04 23.15 3.87
N VAL A 450 -17.84 22.55 2.99
CA VAL A 450 -19.05 23.19 2.43
C VAL A 450 -20.06 23.46 3.54
N LEU A 451 -20.30 22.50 4.43
CA LEU A 451 -21.24 22.64 5.54
C LEU A 451 -20.80 23.74 6.52
N LEU A 452 -19.49 23.86 6.74
CA LEU A 452 -18.92 24.94 7.58
C LEU A 452 -19.02 26.32 6.88
N ARG A 453 -18.80 26.39 5.58
CA ARG A 453 -19.00 27.61 4.78
C ARG A 453 -20.45 28.08 4.87
N ASP A 454 -21.40 27.19 4.67
CA ASP A 454 -22.83 27.51 4.66
C ASP A 454 -23.34 27.97 6.03
N LYS A 455 -22.58 27.64 7.09
CA LYS A 455 -22.78 28.21 8.45
C LYS A 455 -21.95 29.48 8.71
N SER A 456 -21.29 30.03 7.70
CA SER A 456 -20.40 31.21 7.84
C SER A 456 -19.23 30.98 8.81
N LEU A 457 -18.80 29.73 8.97
CA LEU A 457 -17.67 29.34 9.81
C LEU A 457 -16.38 29.15 9.02
N LEU A 458 -16.46 29.02 7.70
CA LEU A 458 -15.33 28.90 6.80
C LEU A 458 -15.39 29.99 5.73
N THR A 459 -14.29 30.70 5.56
CA THR A 459 -14.04 31.62 4.46
C THR A 459 -13.22 30.89 3.41
N ALA A 460 -13.74 30.76 2.17
CA ALA A 460 -13.01 30.15 1.07
C ALA A 460 -12.16 31.17 0.33
N GLY A 461 -10.89 30.87 0.09
CA GLY A 461 -9.98 31.64 -0.74
C GLY A 461 -10.28 31.48 -2.26
N PRO A 462 -9.53 32.21 -3.12
CA PRO A 462 -9.65 32.06 -4.57
C PRO A 462 -9.32 30.68 -5.11
N ASP A 463 -8.53 29.91 -4.37
CA ASP A 463 -8.14 28.52 -4.64
C ASP A 463 -9.11 27.49 -4.03
N PHE A 464 -10.25 27.96 -3.50
CA PHE A 464 -11.25 27.14 -2.81
C PHE A 464 -10.73 26.43 -1.57
N LYS A 465 -9.68 26.95 -0.92
CA LYS A 465 -9.18 26.46 0.38
C LYS A 465 -9.60 27.38 1.52
N PRO A 466 -9.59 26.88 2.76
CA PRO A 466 -9.79 27.75 3.94
C PRO A 466 -8.81 28.92 3.95
N ALA A 467 -9.32 30.12 4.21
CA ALA A 467 -8.57 31.38 4.19
C ALA A 467 -8.79 32.19 5.46
N ALA A 468 -8.14 33.34 5.57
CA ALA A 468 -8.26 34.26 6.72
C ALA A 468 -9.73 34.58 7.04
N GLY A 469 -10.08 34.58 8.32
CA GLY A 469 -11.46 34.70 8.80
C GLY A 469 -12.22 33.39 8.97
N THR A 470 -11.60 32.25 8.63
CA THR A 470 -12.12 30.92 8.95
C THR A 470 -12.10 30.68 10.45
N ARG A 471 -13.23 30.21 11.01
CA ARG A 471 -13.39 29.86 12.44
C ARG A 471 -13.37 28.35 12.69
N ALA A 472 -13.67 27.55 11.68
CA ALA A 472 -13.57 26.12 11.70
C ALA A 472 -13.31 25.58 10.28
N TYR A 473 -12.50 24.52 10.16
CA TYR A 473 -12.25 23.82 8.91
C TYR A 473 -12.02 22.33 9.17
N THR A 474 -12.03 21.52 8.11
CA THR A 474 -11.75 20.09 8.19
C THR A 474 -10.57 19.69 7.32
N THR A 475 -9.80 18.70 7.81
CA THR A 475 -8.97 17.82 6.98
C THR A 475 -9.69 16.48 6.81
N THR A 476 -9.52 15.84 5.67
CA THR A 476 -10.23 14.60 5.32
C THR A 476 -9.24 13.51 4.91
N SER A 477 -9.52 12.27 5.33
CA SER A 477 -8.74 11.08 4.97
C SER A 477 -9.69 9.87 4.86
N GLY A 478 -10.32 9.72 3.70
CA GLY A 478 -11.24 8.62 3.46
C GLY A 478 -12.47 8.63 4.38
N GLY A 479 -12.68 7.56 5.14
CA GLY A 479 -13.82 7.42 6.07
C GLY A 479 -13.78 8.32 7.31
N VAL A 480 -12.72 9.12 7.50
CA VAL A 480 -12.55 10.01 8.66
C VAL A 480 -12.32 11.45 8.23
N ALA A 481 -12.83 12.41 9.01
CA ALA A 481 -12.52 13.83 8.90
C ALA A 481 -12.23 14.42 10.29
N GLU A 482 -11.18 15.24 10.36
CA GLU A 482 -10.79 15.98 11.56
C GLU A 482 -11.30 17.42 11.47
N VAL A 483 -12.07 17.89 12.45
CA VAL A 483 -12.60 19.27 12.48
C VAL A 483 -11.77 20.08 13.48
N TYR A 484 -11.19 21.16 13.00
CA TYR A 484 -10.40 22.10 13.82
C TYR A 484 -11.18 23.40 14.00
N VAL A 485 -11.24 23.89 15.24
CA VAL A 485 -11.86 25.17 15.60
C VAL A 485 -10.77 26.14 16.02
N ASP A 486 -10.84 27.37 15.52
CA ASP A 486 -9.86 28.42 15.81
C ASP A 486 -9.60 28.53 17.33
N PRO A 487 -8.39 28.27 17.80
CA PRO A 487 -8.06 28.36 19.21
C PRO A 487 -8.23 29.76 19.80
N ALA A 488 -8.24 30.80 18.96
CA ALA A 488 -8.46 32.18 19.37
C ALA A 488 -9.96 32.56 19.42
N ALA A 489 -10.87 31.67 19.03
CA ALA A 489 -12.30 31.98 19.06
C ALA A 489 -12.80 32.13 20.50
N PRO A 490 -13.45 33.26 20.86
CA PRO A 490 -13.86 33.54 22.26
C PRO A 490 -14.98 32.59 22.74
N ASP A 491 -15.70 31.97 21.84
CA ASP A 491 -16.80 31.03 22.06
C ASP A 491 -16.45 29.59 21.66
N ARG A 492 -15.16 29.25 21.64
CA ARG A 492 -14.62 27.99 21.08
C ARG A 492 -15.34 26.74 21.60
N ASP A 493 -15.45 26.58 22.93
CA ASP A 493 -16.04 25.38 23.53
C ASP A 493 -17.52 25.22 23.16
N ARG A 494 -18.25 26.35 23.12
CA ARG A 494 -19.62 26.37 22.64
C ARG A 494 -19.70 25.99 21.17
N LEU A 495 -18.81 26.53 20.33
CA LEU A 495 -18.78 26.24 18.92
C LEU A 495 -18.50 24.75 18.65
N ILE A 496 -17.58 24.13 19.41
CA ILE A 496 -17.32 22.68 19.34
C ILE A 496 -18.60 21.89 19.66
N ALA A 497 -19.31 22.25 20.74
CA ALA A 497 -20.55 21.59 21.13
C ALA A 497 -21.66 21.75 20.09
N ASP A 498 -21.80 22.95 19.52
CA ASP A 498 -22.77 23.27 18.48
C ASP A 498 -22.46 22.49 17.17
N LEU A 499 -21.19 22.43 16.78
CA LEU A 499 -20.74 21.67 15.60
C LEU A 499 -20.93 20.16 15.81
N LYS A 500 -20.62 19.62 16.99
CA LYS A 500 -20.90 18.21 17.30
C LYS A 500 -22.37 17.88 17.13
N THR A 501 -23.25 18.70 17.70
CA THR A 501 -24.70 18.55 17.58
C THR A 501 -25.13 18.61 16.12
N TYR A 502 -24.60 19.58 15.37
CA TYR A 502 -24.90 19.76 13.95
C TYR A 502 -24.48 18.56 13.11
N PHE A 503 -23.22 18.11 13.18
CA PHE A 503 -22.73 16.99 12.39
C PHE A 503 -23.44 15.67 12.76
N SER A 504 -23.75 15.47 14.05
CA SER A 504 -24.50 14.29 14.50
C SER A 504 -25.94 14.24 13.97
N ALA A 505 -26.57 15.41 13.78
CA ALA A 505 -27.94 15.50 13.29
C ALA A 505 -28.04 15.73 11.77
N TRP A 506 -26.91 16.02 11.11
CA TRP A 506 -26.93 16.39 9.70
C TRP A 506 -27.48 15.26 8.84
N SER A 507 -28.44 15.60 8.00
CA SER A 507 -29.01 14.67 7.03
C SER A 507 -29.29 15.40 5.72
N GLU A 508 -29.21 14.68 4.61
CA GLU A 508 -29.58 15.16 3.30
C GLU A 508 -30.42 14.12 2.58
N ALA A 509 -31.55 14.53 2.04
CA ALA A 509 -32.54 13.63 1.42
C ALA A 509 -32.95 12.44 2.32
N GLY A 510 -33.03 12.65 3.64
CA GLY A 510 -33.42 11.63 4.62
C GLY A 510 -32.33 10.59 4.94
N LYS A 511 -31.11 10.78 4.45
CA LYS A 511 -29.94 9.94 4.78
C LYS A 511 -29.03 10.67 5.74
N HIS A 512 -28.32 9.92 6.59
CA HIS A 512 -27.33 10.42 7.54
C HIS A 512 -25.93 10.01 7.10
N PRO A 513 -25.21 10.82 6.30
CA PRO A 513 -23.91 10.47 5.75
C PRO A 513 -22.77 10.41 6.78
N ILE A 514 -22.96 11.04 7.96
CA ILE A 514 -22.01 11.01 9.08
C ILE A 514 -22.54 10.03 10.13
N ALA A 515 -21.80 8.94 10.36
CA ALA A 515 -22.17 7.91 11.33
C ALA A 515 -21.90 8.34 12.78
N GLN A 516 -20.78 9.04 12.99
CA GLN A 516 -20.35 9.48 14.32
C GLN A 516 -19.69 10.86 14.25
N ALA A 517 -19.95 11.68 15.25
CA ALA A 517 -19.21 12.93 15.53
C ALA A 517 -18.80 12.90 17.00
N LEU A 518 -17.50 12.72 17.24
CA LEU A 518 -16.91 12.61 18.58
C LEU A 518 -16.06 13.83 18.87
N THR A 519 -16.10 14.32 20.10
CA THR A 519 -15.02 15.21 20.54
C THR A 519 -13.72 14.41 20.65
N ARG A 520 -12.57 15.09 20.59
CA ARG A 520 -11.26 14.46 20.78
C ARG A 520 -11.24 13.60 22.05
N HIS A 521 -11.76 14.11 23.14
CA HIS A 521 -11.82 13.40 24.44
C HIS A 521 -12.72 12.15 24.37
N GLU A 522 -13.87 12.21 23.70
CA GLU A 522 -14.73 11.04 23.47
C GLU A 522 -14.06 10.01 22.55
N GLY A 523 -13.09 10.43 21.74
CA GLY A 523 -12.23 9.56 20.94
C GLY A 523 -11.14 8.81 21.74
N ALA A 524 -10.93 9.13 23.03
CA ALA A 524 -9.90 8.49 23.85
C ALA A 524 -9.98 6.96 23.90
N PRO A 525 -11.16 6.31 24.05
CA PRO A 525 -11.25 4.84 23.99
C PRO A 525 -10.87 4.25 22.64
N LEU A 526 -10.89 5.04 21.57
CA LEU A 526 -10.48 4.66 20.23
C LEU A 526 -8.99 4.94 19.96
N GLY A 527 -8.25 5.49 20.94
CA GLY A 527 -6.83 5.87 20.79
C GLY A 527 -6.61 7.18 20.05
N LEU A 528 -7.61 8.09 20.02
CA LEU A 528 -7.62 9.32 19.21
C LEU A 528 -7.41 10.60 20.02
N ASP A 529 -7.22 10.52 21.35
CA ASP A 529 -7.03 11.69 22.20
C ASP A 529 -5.55 12.16 22.17
N HIS A 530 -5.23 12.95 21.14
CA HIS A 530 -3.93 13.59 20.99
C HIS A 530 -4.12 15.08 20.65
N PRO A 531 -3.22 15.99 21.06
CA PRO A 531 -3.30 17.43 20.72
C PRO A 531 -3.38 17.73 19.22
N ASN A 532 -2.82 16.85 18.35
CA ASN A 532 -2.90 16.96 16.91
C ASN A 532 -4.26 16.52 16.33
N SER A 533 -5.06 15.73 17.07
CA SER A 533 -6.40 15.35 16.62
C SER A 533 -7.33 16.56 16.59
N GLY A 534 -8.28 16.56 15.68
CA GLY A 534 -9.30 17.58 15.58
C GLY A 534 -10.09 17.76 16.88
N ASP A 535 -10.66 18.92 17.08
CA ASP A 535 -11.61 19.17 18.19
C ASP A 535 -12.82 18.25 18.09
N LEU A 536 -13.21 17.91 16.85
CA LEU A 536 -14.15 16.84 16.54
C LEU A 536 -13.54 15.89 15.54
N ILE A 537 -13.91 14.62 15.66
CA ILE A 537 -13.56 13.54 14.76
C ILE A 537 -14.84 12.98 14.20
N LEU A 538 -14.98 13.03 12.87
CA LEU A 538 -16.15 12.54 12.15
C LEU A 538 -15.83 11.21 11.49
N PHE A 539 -16.71 10.22 11.60
CA PHE A 539 -16.66 8.99 10.83
C PHE A 539 -17.82 8.94 9.84
N ALA A 540 -17.53 8.61 8.59
CA ALA A 540 -18.54 8.50 7.56
C ALA A 540 -19.42 7.25 7.77
N ALA A 541 -20.66 7.34 7.31
CA ALA A 541 -21.56 6.20 7.25
C ALA A 541 -21.19 5.24 6.10
N ASP A 542 -21.77 4.06 6.09
CA ASP A 542 -21.55 3.05 5.07
C ASP A 542 -21.89 3.59 3.66
N GLY A 543 -21.00 3.35 2.70
CA GLY A 543 -21.09 3.86 1.34
C GLY A 543 -20.67 5.34 1.15
N TYR A 544 -20.33 6.04 2.23
CA TYR A 544 -19.85 7.42 2.18
C TYR A 544 -18.37 7.53 2.52
N THR A 545 -17.71 8.54 1.95
CA THR A 545 -16.32 8.90 2.25
C THR A 545 -16.18 10.40 2.37
N PHE A 546 -15.22 10.89 3.15
CA PHE A 546 -14.88 12.31 3.16
C PHE A 546 -13.85 12.64 2.09
N GLY A 547 -13.91 13.87 1.58
CA GLY A 547 -12.96 14.36 0.60
C GLY A 547 -13.14 15.84 0.33
N SER A 548 -12.29 16.41 -0.51
CA SER A 548 -12.30 17.81 -0.91
C SER A 548 -13.00 18.02 -2.26
N GLY A 549 -13.07 19.27 -2.70
CA GLY A 549 -13.61 19.69 -4.00
C GLY A 549 -15.03 20.23 -3.96
N GLY A 550 -15.77 20.01 -2.89
CA GLY A 550 -17.12 20.52 -2.72
C GLY A 550 -17.19 22.04 -2.65
N LEU A 551 -16.20 22.69 -2.06
CA LEU A 551 -16.13 24.16 -2.05
C LEU A 551 -16.10 24.74 -3.46
N LYS A 552 -15.39 24.11 -4.40
CA LYS A 552 -15.37 24.49 -5.82
C LYS A 552 -16.67 24.12 -6.52
N ALA A 553 -17.22 22.94 -6.24
CA ALA A 553 -18.46 22.46 -6.85
C ALA A 553 -19.72 23.14 -6.29
N GLY A 554 -19.65 23.71 -5.08
CA GLY A 554 -20.79 24.33 -4.40
C GLY A 554 -21.69 23.35 -3.64
N HIS A 555 -21.35 22.06 -3.56
CA HIS A 555 -22.15 20.99 -2.98
C HIS A 555 -21.37 20.19 -1.94
N ALA A 556 -22.03 19.84 -0.82
CA ALA A 556 -21.42 19.01 0.23
C ALA A 556 -21.36 17.54 -0.17
N LEU A 557 -22.32 17.03 -0.92
CA LEU A 557 -22.35 15.65 -1.43
C LEU A 557 -22.04 15.62 -2.93
N MET A 558 -21.17 14.73 -3.32
CA MET A 558 -20.74 14.53 -4.71
C MET A 558 -20.60 13.03 -4.99
N PRO A 559 -20.76 12.56 -6.23
CA PRO A 559 -20.33 11.22 -6.61
C PRO A 559 -18.86 11.03 -6.24
N THR A 560 -18.52 9.83 -5.76
CA THR A 560 -17.12 9.48 -5.53
C THR A 560 -16.37 9.25 -6.85
N GLU A 561 -15.09 9.51 -6.85
CA GLU A 561 -14.17 9.24 -7.96
C GLU A 561 -13.51 7.85 -7.84
N VAL A 562 -13.64 7.21 -6.67
CA VAL A 562 -13.09 5.88 -6.37
C VAL A 562 -14.21 4.93 -5.97
N TYR A 563 -13.99 3.63 -6.10
CA TYR A 563 -14.95 2.60 -5.73
C TYR A 563 -14.75 2.06 -4.32
N GLY A 564 -13.51 2.03 -3.84
CA GLY A 564 -13.18 1.58 -2.49
C GLY A 564 -12.55 2.67 -1.65
N MET A 565 -12.77 2.61 -0.35
CA MET A 565 -12.17 3.52 0.63
C MET A 565 -12.00 2.83 1.99
N HIS A 566 -11.09 3.36 2.77
CA HIS A 566 -10.79 2.99 4.15
C HIS A 566 -10.86 4.22 5.07
N GLY A 567 -10.44 4.11 6.34
CA GLY A 567 -10.50 5.23 7.29
C GLY A 567 -11.70 5.17 8.24
N TYR A 568 -12.47 4.08 8.21
CA TYR A 568 -13.59 3.85 9.12
C TYR A 568 -13.10 3.36 10.49
N VAL A 569 -14.03 3.17 11.42
CA VAL A 569 -13.69 2.59 12.73
C VAL A 569 -13.19 1.15 12.56
N ASN A 570 -12.20 0.76 13.37
CA ASN A 570 -11.58 -0.57 13.29
C ASN A 570 -12.50 -1.73 13.74
N THR A 571 -13.68 -1.44 14.25
CA THR A 571 -14.72 -2.42 14.53
C THR A 571 -15.47 -2.86 13.27
N ASP A 572 -15.37 -2.12 12.18
CA ASP A 572 -15.85 -2.56 10.87
C ASP A 572 -14.93 -3.70 10.38
N LEU A 573 -15.49 -4.88 10.20
CA LEU A 573 -14.72 -6.08 9.80
C LEU A 573 -14.09 -5.94 8.40
N ARG A 574 -14.61 -5.04 7.55
CA ARG A 574 -14.01 -4.75 6.24
C ARG A 574 -12.65 -4.06 6.38
N MET A 575 -12.42 -3.37 7.51
CA MET A 575 -11.13 -2.73 7.84
C MET A 575 -10.12 -3.70 8.44
N ALA A 576 -10.52 -4.94 8.74
CA ALA A 576 -9.63 -5.93 9.34
C ALA A 576 -8.46 -6.27 8.41
N SER A 577 -7.26 -6.09 8.92
CA SER A 577 -5.97 -6.27 8.25
C SER A 577 -5.51 -7.74 8.27
N ILE A 578 -4.54 -8.08 7.45
CA ILE A 578 -3.87 -9.39 7.46
C ILE A 578 -2.69 -9.41 8.44
N TYR A 579 -2.41 -10.59 8.99
CA TYR A 579 -1.17 -10.91 9.67
C TYR A 579 -0.79 -12.35 9.37
N MET A 580 0.41 -12.53 8.85
CA MET A 580 0.97 -13.83 8.52
C MET A 580 2.46 -13.84 8.88
N ALA A 581 2.98 -14.99 9.31
CA ALA A 581 4.41 -15.13 9.58
C ALA A 581 4.89 -16.54 9.23
N VAL A 582 6.13 -16.66 8.74
CA VAL A 582 6.78 -17.95 8.44
C VAL A 582 8.28 -17.86 8.66
N GLY A 583 8.93 -18.97 8.94
CA GLY A 583 10.39 -19.07 9.05
C GLY A 583 10.88 -19.22 10.48
N ALA A 584 12.10 -18.79 10.73
CA ALA A 584 12.82 -19.03 11.98
C ALA A 584 12.07 -18.51 13.19
N GLY A 585 11.86 -19.36 14.19
CA GLY A 585 11.16 -19.01 15.44
C GLY A 585 9.64 -18.88 15.32
N VAL A 586 9.07 -19.04 14.13
CA VAL A 586 7.61 -19.03 13.92
C VAL A 586 7.05 -20.43 14.14
N LYS A 587 6.03 -20.55 14.99
CA LYS A 587 5.31 -21.82 15.21
C LYS A 587 4.07 -21.83 14.31
N PRO A 588 3.84 -22.86 13.51
CA PRO A 588 2.64 -22.96 12.69
C PRO A 588 1.35 -22.87 13.52
N GLY A 589 0.32 -22.26 12.95
CA GLY A 589 -1.01 -22.16 13.56
C GLY A 589 -1.59 -20.75 13.58
N LYS A 590 -2.55 -20.50 14.46
CA LYS A 590 -3.20 -19.19 14.63
C LYS A 590 -2.50 -18.37 15.71
N PRO A 591 -1.95 -17.19 15.39
CA PRO A 591 -1.36 -16.31 16.38
C PRO A 591 -2.41 -15.47 17.13
N GLY A 592 -1.97 -14.88 18.24
CA GLY A 592 -2.81 -13.98 19.04
C GLY A 592 -3.88 -14.67 19.88
N ALA A 593 -4.68 -13.86 20.56
CA ALA A 593 -5.81 -14.37 21.33
C ALA A 593 -6.98 -14.69 20.38
N ASN A 594 -7.38 -15.96 20.34
CA ASN A 594 -8.45 -16.43 19.47
C ASN A 594 -8.26 -16.09 17.97
N GLY A 595 -7.01 -16.15 17.48
CA GLY A 595 -6.71 -15.83 16.07
C GLY A 595 -6.72 -14.33 15.73
N VAL A 596 -6.76 -13.44 16.72
CA VAL A 596 -6.73 -11.99 16.50
C VAL A 596 -5.40 -11.42 16.99
N VAL A 597 -4.73 -10.69 16.10
CA VAL A 597 -3.51 -9.90 16.38
C VAL A 597 -3.88 -8.43 16.39
N ARG A 598 -3.26 -7.61 17.23
CA ARG A 598 -3.43 -6.16 17.17
C ARG A 598 -2.26 -5.55 16.40
N ASN A 599 -2.52 -4.52 15.63
CA ASN A 599 -1.50 -3.75 14.91
C ASN A 599 -0.32 -3.35 15.83
N VAL A 600 -0.61 -2.82 17.00
CA VAL A 600 0.38 -2.37 18.00
C VAL A 600 1.23 -3.50 18.61
N ASP A 601 0.89 -4.75 18.42
CA ASP A 601 1.68 -5.89 18.93
C ASP A 601 2.82 -6.26 17.98
N VAL A 602 2.79 -5.82 16.72
CA VAL A 602 3.73 -6.23 15.66
C VAL A 602 5.15 -5.79 15.96
N ALA A 603 5.36 -4.52 16.34
CA ALA A 603 6.71 -4.02 16.67
C ALA A 603 7.36 -4.82 17.81
N GLY A 604 6.59 -5.13 18.85
CA GLY A 604 7.06 -5.96 19.96
C GLY A 604 7.41 -7.39 19.54
N GLN A 605 6.62 -7.97 18.65
CA GLN A 605 6.86 -9.32 18.11
C GLN A 605 8.13 -9.36 17.25
N VAL A 606 8.32 -8.38 16.36
CA VAL A 606 9.53 -8.25 15.53
C VAL A 606 10.77 -8.08 16.42
N SER A 607 10.70 -7.20 17.41
CA SER A 607 11.80 -7.01 18.38
C SER A 607 12.14 -8.29 19.14
N ALA A 608 11.12 -9.03 19.58
CA ALA A 608 11.33 -10.31 20.30
C ALA A 608 12.02 -11.36 19.42
N TRP A 609 11.68 -11.46 18.14
CA TRP A 609 12.37 -12.36 17.22
C TRP A 609 13.83 -11.95 16.98
N LEU A 610 14.11 -10.64 16.88
CA LEU A 610 15.48 -10.12 16.79
C LEU A 610 16.27 -10.28 18.10
N GLY A 611 15.62 -10.62 19.22
CA GLY A 611 16.22 -10.67 20.55
C GLY A 611 16.51 -9.30 21.14
N LEU A 612 15.74 -8.28 20.76
CA LEU A 612 15.89 -6.87 21.11
C LEU A 612 14.75 -6.37 22.01
N GLU A 613 15.00 -5.26 22.68
CA GLU A 613 13.93 -4.50 23.34
C GLU A 613 12.99 -3.90 22.30
N LYS A 614 11.70 -3.80 22.62
CA LYS A 614 10.71 -3.12 21.79
C LYS A 614 11.02 -1.61 21.71
N PRO A 615 10.47 -0.91 20.72
CA PRO A 615 10.53 0.54 20.66
C PRO A 615 10.02 1.20 21.95
N ARG A 616 10.62 2.31 22.35
CA ARG A 616 10.28 3.05 23.56
C ARG A 616 9.13 4.02 23.29
N ALA A 617 8.22 4.13 24.25
CA ALA A 617 7.40 5.32 24.36
C ALA A 617 8.34 6.49 24.61
N LYS A 618 8.11 7.63 23.99
CA LYS A 618 8.87 8.87 23.98
C LYS A 618 10.22 8.84 24.73
N PRO A 619 11.36 9.14 24.07
CA PRO A 619 12.60 9.37 24.80
C PRO A 619 12.35 10.52 25.78
N GLU A 620 12.70 10.31 27.04
CA GLU A 620 12.77 11.37 28.06
C GLU A 620 13.70 12.49 27.63
#